data_ecf3b253c7910d55e685cd4c2df43839
#
_entry.id   ecf3b253c7910d55e685cd4c2df43839
#
_cell.length_a   1.000
_cell.length_b   1.000
_cell.length_c   1.000
_cell.angle_alpha   90.00
_cell.angle_beta   90.00
_cell.angle_gamma   90.00
#
_symmetry.space_group_name_H-M   'P 1'
#
loop_
_entity.id
_entity.type
_entity.pdbx_description
1 polymer ?
#
loop_
_entity_poly.entity_id
_entity_poly.type
_entity_poly.pdbx_seq_one_letter_code
_entity_poly.pdbx_strand_id
1 'polypeptide(L)' 'MERADELLIERHIGQDGELRKHVEDHRRLEAALEDFNRRIYLTAQEEMEKKTLQKMKLASKDRIYAILAKYRQGA' A
#
# COMPACT_ATOMS: atom_id res chain seq x y z
N MET A 1 -5.89 6.33 -1.29
CA MET A 1 -6.12 6.26 -2.75
C MET A 1 -7.45 6.90 -3.11
N GLU A 2 -7.56 7.42 -4.30
CA GLU A 2 -8.81 7.98 -4.76
C GLU A 2 -9.84 6.90 -5.08
N ARG A 3 -11.11 7.28 -5.12
CA ARG A 3 -12.22 6.38 -5.39
C ARG A 3 -12.09 5.65 -6.73
N ALA A 4 -11.62 6.35 -7.76
CA ALA A 4 -11.41 5.75 -9.08
C ALA A 4 -10.38 4.63 -9.04
N ASP A 5 -9.30 4.81 -8.26
CA ASP A 5 -8.28 3.79 -8.08
C ASP A 5 -8.83 2.58 -7.34
N GLU A 6 -9.62 2.80 -6.29
CA GLU A 6 -10.24 1.72 -5.52
C GLU A 6 -11.17 0.88 -6.38
N LEU A 7 -11.94 1.52 -7.26
CA LEU A 7 -12.83 0.80 -8.17
C LEU A 7 -12.07 -0.05 -9.18
N LEU A 8 -10.93 0.45 -9.70
CA LEU A 8 -10.07 -0.33 -10.57
C LEU A 8 -9.48 -1.53 -9.83
N ILE A 9 -9.04 -1.34 -8.60
CA ILE A 9 -8.52 -2.43 -7.77
C ILE A 9 -9.60 -3.49 -7.57
N GLU A 10 -10.79 -3.10 -7.16
CA GLU A 10 -11.90 -4.03 -6.95
C GLU A 10 -12.22 -4.84 -8.22
N ARG A 11 -12.18 -4.19 -9.37
CA ARG A 11 -12.49 -4.83 -10.64
C ARG A 11 -11.47 -5.91 -11.02
N HIS A 12 -10.19 -5.67 -10.73
CA HIS A 12 -9.10 -6.52 -11.23
C HIS A 12 -8.43 -7.41 -10.18
N ILE A 13 -8.63 -7.15 -8.90
CA ILE A 13 -7.91 -7.84 -7.82
C ILE A 13 -8.15 -9.36 -7.81
N GLY A 14 -9.32 -9.80 -8.23
CA GLY A 14 -9.65 -11.23 -8.26
C GLY A 14 -8.93 -12.00 -9.35
N GLN A 15 -8.47 -11.32 -10.41
CA GLN A 15 -7.86 -11.94 -11.58
C GLN A 15 -6.37 -11.62 -11.72
N ASP A 16 -5.88 -10.63 -10.98
CA ASP A 16 -4.49 -10.16 -11.08
C ASP A 16 -3.76 -10.46 -9.78
N GLY A 17 -2.99 -11.55 -9.76
CA GLY A 17 -2.25 -11.98 -8.58
C GLY A 17 -1.16 -11.01 -8.17
N GLU A 18 -0.52 -10.33 -9.12
CA GLU A 18 0.48 -9.31 -8.83
C GLU A 18 -0.16 -8.11 -8.13
N LEU A 19 -1.28 -7.63 -8.66
CA LEU A 19 -2.02 -6.54 -8.05
C LEU A 19 -2.46 -6.91 -6.63
N ARG A 20 -2.99 -8.11 -6.45
CA ARG A 20 -3.44 -8.60 -5.15
C ARG A 20 -2.28 -8.60 -4.14
N LYS A 21 -1.12 -9.09 -4.54
CA LYS A 21 0.05 -9.13 -3.68
C LYS A 21 0.43 -7.74 -3.18
N HIS A 22 0.52 -6.77 -4.09
CA HIS A 22 0.90 -5.41 -3.71
C HIS A 22 -0.16 -4.71 -2.87
N VAL A 23 -1.44 -4.96 -3.14
CA VAL A 23 -2.53 -4.42 -2.34
C VAL A 23 -2.51 -5.01 -0.92
N GLU A 24 -2.30 -6.31 -0.79
CA GLU A 24 -2.21 -6.97 0.51
C GLU A 24 -1.00 -6.47 1.30
N ASP A 25 0.16 -6.32 0.64
CA ASP A 25 1.35 -5.77 1.27
C ASP A 25 1.10 -4.34 1.76
N HIS A 26 0.47 -3.52 0.94
CA HIS A 26 0.15 -2.14 1.29
C HIS A 26 -0.77 -2.07 2.52
N ARG A 27 -1.80 -2.90 2.56
CA ARG A 27 -2.72 -2.97 3.70
C ARG A 27 -2.04 -3.40 4.98
N ARG A 28 -1.12 -4.37 4.90
CA ARG A 28 -0.34 -4.80 6.06
C ARG A 28 0.56 -3.69 6.58
N LEU A 29 1.18 -2.95 5.67
CA LEU A 29 2.05 -1.83 6.05
C LEU A 29 1.24 -0.70 6.67
N GLU A 30 0.05 -0.41 6.15
CA GLU A 30 -0.84 0.57 6.75
C GLU A 30 -1.25 0.17 8.18
N ALA A 31 -1.59 -1.10 8.39
CA ALA A 31 -1.97 -1.59 9.71
C ALA A 31 -0.81 -1.50 10.70
N ALA A 32 0.41 -1.84 10.28
CA ALA A 32 1.59 -1.74 11.11
C ALA A 32 1.89 -0.27 11.48
N LEU A 33 1.75 0.64 10.51
CA LEU A 33 1.95 2.07 10.76
C LEU A 33 0.90 2.64 11.71
N GLU A 34 -0.35 2.21 11.58
CA GLU A 34 -1.40 2.60 12.52
C GLU A 34 -1.06 2.22 13.95
N ASP A 35 -0.50 1.02 14.11
CA ASP A 35 -0.09 0.54 15.42
C ASP A 35 0.98 1.45 16.05
N PHE A 36 2.00 1.85 15.27
CA PHE A 36 3.00 2.82 15.72
C PHE A 36 2.37 4.18 16.06
N ASN A 37 1.42 4.64 15.25
CA ASN A 37 0.78 5.94 15.45
C ASN A 37 -0.09 6.01 16.70
N ARG A 38 -0.53 4.86 17.22
CA ARG A 38 -1.30 4.81 18.49
C ARG A 38 -0.42 4.94 19.73
N ARG A 39 0.87 4.70 19.59
CA ARG A 39 1.80 4.76 20.71
C ARG A 39 2.14 6.22 21.05
N ILE A 40 2.15 6.54 22.34
CA ILE A 40 2.50 7.88 22.80
C ILE A 40 3.99 8.12 22.65
N TYR A 41 4.80 7.12 22.97
CA TYR A 41 6.25 7.19 22.87
C TYR A 41 6.78 6.07 21.99
N LEU A 42 7.76 6.41 21.17
CA LEU A 42 8.51 5.46 20.37
C LEU A 42 9.98 5.55 20.78
N THR A 43 10.64 4.39 20.89
CA THR A 43 12.10 4.36 21.05
C THR A 43 12.76 4.81 19.76
N ALA A 44 14.04 5.15 19.80
CA ALA A 44 14.79 5.52 18.61
C ALA A 44 14.75 4.40 17.55
N GLN A 45 14.85 3.15 17.98
CA GLN A 45 14.78 1.99 17.08
C GLN A 45 13.40 1.86 16.46
N GLU A 46 12.33 2.06 17.24
CA GLU A 46 10.96 2.02 16.74
C GLU A 46 10.68 3.13 15.75
N GLU A 47 11.23 4.32 15.96
CA GLU A 47 11.10 5.41 15.00
C GLU A 47 11.77 5.09 13.68
N MET A 48 12.93 4.41 13.71
CA MET A 48 13.60 3.95 12.50
C MET A 48 12.76 2.91 11.76
N GLU A 49 12.18 1.96 12.51
CA GLU A 49 11.28 0.96 11.94
C GLU A 49 10.07 1.61 11.28
N LYS A 50 9.50 2.61 11.93
CA LYS A 50 8.37 3.36 11.38
C LYS A 50 8.72 4.02 10.05
N LYS A 51 9.90 4.66 9.98
CA LYS A 51 10.38 5.28 8.74
C LYS A 51 10.57 4.26 7.62
N THR A 52 11.12 3.10 7.96
CA THR A 52 11.30 2.01 7.01
C THR A 52 9.94 1.54 6.47
N LEU A 53 8.97 1.36 7.34
CA LEU A 53 7.62 0.94 6.95
C LEU A 53 6.95 1.99 6.06
N GLN A 54 7.16 3.27 6.33
CA GLN A 54 6.62 4.35 5.50
C GLN A 54 7.19 4.31 4.08
N LYS A 55 8.50 4.05 3.95
CA LYS A 55 9.14 3.91 2.65
C LYS A 55 8.60 2.71 1.89
N MET A 56 8.43 1.58 2.57
CA MET A 56 7.88 0.37 1.97
C MET A 56 6.43 0.58 1.52
N LYS A 57 5.65 1.31 2.32
CA LYS A 57 4.27 1.65 1.98
C LYS A 57 4.19 2.47 0.71
N LEU A 58 5.04 3.48 0.59
CA LEU A 58 5.11 4.30 -0.62
C LEU A 58 5.53 3.49 -1.83
N ALA A 59 6.52 2.61 -1.68
CA ALA A 59 6.97 1.73 -2.77
C ALA A 59 5.84 0.80 -3.23
N SER A 60 5.08 0.22 -2.31
CA SER A 60 3.95 -0.64 -2.67
C SER A 60 2.85 0.13 -3.39
N LYS A 61 2.59 1.35 -2.95
CA LYS A 61 1.62 2.25 -3.59
C LYS A 61 2.03 2.58 -5.02
N ASP A 62 3.31 2.88 -5.23
CA ASP A 62 3.82 3.17 -6.56
C ASP A 62 3.66 1.97 -7.51
N ARG A 63 3.88 0.77 -7.02
CA ARG A 63 3.70 -0.46 -7.80
C ARG A 63 2.23 -0.68 -8.15
N ILE A 64 1.33 -0.43 -7.21
CA ILE A 64 -0.10 -0.50 -7.46
C ILE A 64 -0.48 0.48 -8.57
N TYR A 65 -0.04 1.72 -8.48
CA TYR A 65 -0.32 2.73 -9.51
C TYR A 65 0.23 2.33 -10.88
N ALA A 66 1.41 1.73 -10.93
CA ALA A 66 1.98 1.26 -12.19
C ALA A 66 1.09 0.19 -12.84
N ILE A 67 0.56 -0.73 -12.04
CA ILE A 67 -0.36 -1.76 -12.54
C ILE A 67 -1.67 -1.13 -13.00
N LEU A 68 -2.23 -0.23 -12.21
CA LEU A 68 -3.48 0.45 -12.55
C LEU A 68 -3.35 1.29 -13.83
N ALA A 69 -2.18 1.88 -14.05
CA ALA A 69 -1.92 2.65 -15.25
C ALA A 69 -2.06 1.80 -16.53
N LYS A 70 -1.64 0.54 -16.46
CA LYS A 70 -1.80 -0.39 -17.59
C LYS A 70 -3.28 -0.63 -17.90
N TYR A 71 -4.11 -0.79 -16.87
CA TYR A 71 -5.54 -0.99 -17.06
C TYR A 71 -6.23 0.26 -17.63
N ARG A 72 -5.80 1.44 -17.19
CA ARG A 72 -6.35 2.70 -17.73
C ARG A 72 -6.00 2.88 -19.20
N GLN A 73 -4.80 2.51 -19.61
CA GLN A 73 -4.36 2.64 -20.99
C GLN A 73 -5.00 1.60 -21.91
N GLY A 74 -5.33 0.44 -21.37
CA GLY A 74 -5.95 -0.64 -22.12
C GLY A 74 -7.46 -0.49 -22.30
N ALA A 75 -8.05 0.49 -21.64
CA ALA A 75 -9.50 0.67 -21.67
C ALA A 75 -10.02 1.33 -22.95
#